data_4b78b12be79d662bc22c7e4b9133e634
#
_entry.id   4b78b12be79d662bc22c7e4b9133e634
#
_cell.length_a   1.000
_cell.length_b   1.000
_cell.length_c   1.000
_cell.angle_alpha   90.00
_cell.angle_beta   90.00
_cell.angle_gamma   90.00
#
_symmetry.space_group_name_H-M   'P 1'
#
loop_
_entity.id
_entity.type
_entity.pdbx_description
1 polymer ?
#
loop_
_entity_poly.entity_id
_entity_poly.type
_entity_poly.pdbx_seq_one_letter_code
_entity_poly.pdbx_strand_id
1 'polypeptide(L)'
;MCLFYFRVGINGDPAVQAKWRSSNLKDDPVKVSNSRGTVVFATAGPGTRTTQLFVNLGNNSFLNKQGFSPLGEVVEGMDVVERFYSGYGEGAPSGKGPNQGLIQKQGNAYLEASFPKLSYFSKVVVK
;
A
#
# COMPACT_ATOMS: atom_id res chain seq x y z
N MET A 1 -4.32 -5.31 7.56
CA MET A 1 -3.38 -5.99 6.64
C MET A 1 -4.01 -7.28 6.15
N CYS A 2 -4.06 -7.46 4.87
CA CYS A 2 -4.44 -8.73 4.26
C CYS A 2 -3.33 -9.76 4.49
N LEU A 3 -3.66 -11.05 4.57
CA LEU A 3 -2.67 -12.14 4.70
C LEU A 3 -1.66 -12.20 3.54
N PHE A 4 -1.92 -11.50 2.45
CA PHE A 4 -1.17 -11.59 1.20
C PHE A 4 -0.21 -10.43 0.96
N TYR A 5 -0.49 -9.24 1.49
CA TYR A 5 0.34 -8.06 1.29
C TYR A 5 0.17 -7.01 2.39
N PHE A 6 1.17 -6.14 2.50
CA PHE A 6 1.14 -4.92 3.31
C PHE A 6 1.08 -3.70 2.38
N ARG A 7 0.14 -2.77 2.61
CA ARG A 7 -0.10 -1.60 1.75
C ARG A 7 0.13 -0.29 2.49
N VAL A 8 0.80 0.66 1.81
CA VAL A 8 1.16 2.00 2.30
C VAL A 8 0.94 3.05 1.20
N GLY A 9 1.16 4.33 1.52
CA GLY A 9 1.34 5.40 0.52
C GLY A 9 0.23 6.43 0.46
N ILE A 10 -0.78 6.38 1.35
CA ILE A 10 -1.65 7.53 1.57
C ILE A 10 -0.97 8.39 2.64
N ASN A 11 -0.62 9.63 2.29
CA ASN A 11 0.02 10.53 3.23
C ASN A 11 -0.94 10.90 4.38
N GLY A 12 -0.42 10.92 5.60
CA GLY A 12 -1.18 11.28 6.79
C GLY A 12 -1.61 12.76 6.87
N ASP A 13 -1.00 13.62 6.06
CA ASP A 13 -1.43 15.00 5.84
C ASP A 13 -2.38 15.06 4.63
N PRO A 14 -3.66 15.39 4.82
CA PRO A 14 -4.64 15.45 3.73
C PRO A 14 -4.27 16.43 2.62
N ALA A 15 -3.60 17.54 2.94
CA ALA A 15 -3.19 18.54 1.96
C ALA A 15 -2.11 17.98 1.02
N VAL A 16 -1.14 17.24 1.55
CA VAL A 16 -0.12 16.54 0.76
C VAL A 16 -0.77 15.45 -0.09
N GLN A 17 -1.66 14.66 0.49
CA GLN A 17 -2.36 13.61 -0.24
C GLN A 17 -3.22 14.16 -1.38
N ALA A 18 -3.94 15.26 -1.17
CA ALA A 18 -4.77 15.91 -2.19
C ALA A 18 -3.94 16.32 -3.41
N LYS A 19 -2.71 16.77 -3.20
CA LYS A 19 -1.77 17.15 -4.28
C LYS A 19 -1.38 15.97 -5.16
N TRP A 20 -1.16 14.79 -4.57
CA TRP A 20 -0.59 13.64 -5.28
C TRP A 20 -1.61 12.61 -5.75
N ARG A 21 -2.81 12.56 -5.15
CA ARG A 21 -3.82 11.53 -5.44
C ARG A 21 -4.32 11.50 -6.89
N SER A 22 -4.13 12.57 -7.63
CA SER A 22 -4.52 12.67 -9.05
C SER A 22 -3.32 12.58 -10.01
N SER A 23 -2.12 12.36 -9.48
CA SER A 23 -0.90 12.24 -10.28
C SER A 23 -0.74 10.80 -10.76
N ASN A 24 -1.53 10.43 -11.76
CA ASN A 24 -1.56 9.07 -12.29
C ASN A 24 -0.27 8.73 -13.06
N LEU A 25 0.22 7.53 -12.83
CA LEU A 25 1.36 6.95 -13.53
C LEU A 25 0.89 6.06 -14.69
N LYS A 26 1.68 6.02 -15.75
CA LYS A 26 1.48 5.05 -16.83
C LYS A 26 1.71 3.63 -16.32
N ASP A 27 0.95 2.69 -16.86
CA ASP A 27 1.13 1.28 -16.54
C ASP A 27 2.39 0.72 -17.19
N ASP A 28 3.07 -0.16 -16.46
CA ASP A 28 4.19 -0.93 -16.96
C ASP A 28 3.77 -2.38 -17.21
N PRO A 29 4.36 -3.05 -18.22
CA PRO A 29 4.12 -4.48 -18.42
C PRO A 29 4.65 -5.31 -17.25
N VAL A 30 3.94 -6.35 -16.89
CA VAL A 30 4.39 -7.29 -15.84
C VAL A 30 5.54 -8.14 -16.39
N LYS A 31 6.76 -7.86 -15.94
CA LYS A 31 7.99 -8.59 -16.34
C LYS A 31 8.48 -9.55 -15.27
N VAL A 32 8.10 -9.32 -14.02
CA VAL A 32 8.51 -10.11 -12.86
C VAL A 32 7.27 -10.57 -12.11
N SER A 33 7.30 -11.77 -11.55
CA SER A 33 6.17 -12.29 -10.78
C SER A 33 6.02 -11.59 -9.43
N ASN A 34 4.78 -11.50 -8.95
CA ASN A 34 4.43 -11.01 -7.62
C ASN A 34 4.79 -12.03 -6.54
N SER A 35 6.07 -12.29 -6.36
CA SER A 35 6.62 -13.16 -5.32
C SER A 35 6.83 -12.42 -4.01
N ARG A 36 7.04 -13.17 -2.91
CA ARG A 36 7.32 -12.60 -1.59
C ARG A 36 8.48 -11.60 -1.64
N GLY A 37 8.28 -10.43 -1.03
CA GLY A 37 9.26 -9.36 -0.96
C GLY A 37 9.20 -8.36 -2.11
N THR A 38 8.44 -8.62 -3.18
CA THR A 38 8.31 -7.66 -4.28
C THR A 38 7.43 -6.48 -3.88
N VAL A 39 7.81 -5.29 -4.36
CA VAL A 39 7.13 -4.01 -4.13
C VAL A 39 6.38 -3.60 -5.39
N VAL A 40 5.13 -3.23 -5.25
CA VAL A 40 4.21 -3.05 -6.37
C VAL A 40 3.31 -1.84 -6.14
N PHE A 41 3.00 -1.08 -7.19
CA PHE A 41 1.95 -0.06 -7.11
C PHE A 41 0.56 -0.71 -7.02
N ALA A 42 -0.25 -0.23 -6.09
CA ALA A 42 -1.68 -0.56 -6.07
C ALA A 42 -2.39 0.11 -7.25
N THR A 43 -3.37 -0.59 -7.82
CA THR A 43 -4.17 -0.10 -8.93
C THR A 43 -5.63 -0.53 -8.77
N ALA A 44 -6.54 0.29 -9.25
CA ALA A 44 -7.97 0.00 -9.37
C ALA A 44 -8.37 -0.29 -10.83
N GLY A 45 -7.40 -0.60 -11.68
CA GLY A 45 -7.54 -0.84 -13.10
C GLY A 45 -6.51 -0.07 -13.93
N PRO A 46 -6.56 -0.15 -15.24
CA PRO A 46 -5.59 0.54 -16.11
C PRO A 46 -5.51 2.04 -15.84
N GLY A 47 -4.29 2.58 -15.76
CA GLY A 47 -4.04 4.02 -15.62
C GLY A 47 -4.42 4.64 -14.27
N THR A 48 -4.57 3.84 -13.22
CA THR A 48 -5.03 4.34 -11.88
C THR A 48 -3.95 4.31 -10.80
N ARG A 49 -2.72 3.98 -11.14
CA ARG A 49 -1.60 4.00 -10.18
C ARG A 49 -1.28 5.44 -9.78
N THR A 50 -1.17 5.70 -8.48
CA THR A 50 -0.82 7.02 -7.94
C THR A 50 0.25 6.92 -6.84
N THR A 51 -0.15 6.88 -5.57
CA THR A 51 0.77 6.95 -4.42
C THR A 51 0.89 5.66 -3.64
N GLN A 52 -0.09 4.76 -3.75
CA GLN A 52 -0.12 3.56 -2.93
C GLN A 52 0.79 2.46 -3.46
N LEU A 53 1.56 1.89 -2.56
CA LEU A 53 2.43 0.75 -2.79
C LEU A 53 2.02 -0.40 -1.87
N PHE A 54 2.31 -1.63 -2.29
CA PHE A 54 2.24 -2.77 -1.39
C PHE A 54 3.47 -3.66 -1.51
N VAL A 55 3.76 -4.37 -0.45
CA VAL A 55 4.81 -5.39 -0.41
C VAL A 55 4.13 -6.75 -0.32
N ASN A 56 4.48 -7.66 -1.22
CA ASN A 56 3.98 -9.03 -1.19
C ASN A 56 4.58 -9.80 -0.01
N LEU A 57 3.73 -10.39 0.83
CA LEU A 57 4.14 -11.18 1.98
C LEU A 57 4.25 -12.68 1.66
N GLY A 58 3.80 -13.08 0.50
CA GLY A 58 3.84 -14.44 -0.01
C GLY A 58 3.89 -14.48 -1.53
N ASN A 59 3.72 -15.66 -2.10
CA ASN A 59 3.60 -15.81 -3.55
C ASN A 59 2.18 -15.43 -4.01
N ASN A 60 2.07 -14.27 -4.63
CA ASN A 60 0.83 -13.71 -5.16
C ASN A 60 0.84 -13.67 -6.70
N SER A 61 1.34 -14.71 -7.34
CA SER A 61 1.47 -14.80 -8.81
C SER A 61 0.14 -14.60 -9.57
N PHE A 62 -1.00 -14.82 -8.91
CA PHE A 62 -2.32 -14.53 -9.48
C PHE A 62 -2.51 -13.04 -9.84
N LEU A 63 -1.76 -12.14 -9.19
CA LEU A 63 -1.78 -10.70 -9.49
C LEU A 63 -1.12 -10.36 -10.84
N ASN A 64 -0.26 -11.24 -11.37
CA ASN A 64 0.43 -10.99 -12.64
C ASN A 64 -0.56 -10.78 -13.79
N LYS A 65 -1.60 -11.61 -13.86
CA LYS A 65 -2.65 -11.52 -14.89
C LYS A 65 -3.56 -10.31 -14.73
N GLN A 66 -3.53 -9.67 -13.56
CA GLN A 66 -4.32 -8.48 -13.26
C GLN A 66 -3.56 -7.17 -13.52
N GLY A 67 -2.34 -7.26 -14.05
CA GLY A 67 -1.54 -6.10 -14.41
C GLY A 67 -0.73 -5.47 -13.27
N PHE A 68 -0.62 -6.13 -12.12
CA PHE A 68 0.24 -5.66 -11.03
C PHE A 68 1.70 -5.94 -11.36
N SER A 69 2.44 -4.89 -11.72
CA SER A 69 3.84 -4.97 -12.14
C SER A 69 4.78 -4.60 -11.00
N PRO A 70 5.58 -5.54 -10.46
CA PRO A 70 6.61 -5.23 -9.49
C PRO A 70 7.63 -4.22 -10.02
N LEU A 71 7.97 -3.22 -9.20
CA LEU A 71 8.94 -2.18 -9.51
C LEU A 71 10.28 -2.38 -8.78
N GLY A 72 10.29 -3.23 -7.76
CA GLY A 72 11.46 -3.51 -6.94
C GLY A 72 11.20 -4.62 -5.95
N GLU A 73 12.17 -4.86 -5.08
CA GLU A 73 12.08 -5.86 -4.02
C GLU A 73 12.70 -5.36 -2.71
N VAL A 74 12.25 -5.90 -1.60
CA VAL A 74 12.83 -5.64 -0.28
C VAL A 74 14.15 -6.41 -0.18
N VAL A 75 15.25 -5.68 -0.07
CA VAL A 75 16.60 -6.25 0.04
C VAL A 75 17.04 -6.49 1.49
N GLU A 76 16.42 -5.78 2.44
CA GLU A 76 16.71 -5.89 3.87
C GLU A 76 15.48 -5.51 4.69
N GLY A 77 15.24 -6.17 5.83
CA GLY A 77 14.16 -5.82 6.76
C GLY A 77 12.82 -6.44 6.44
N MET A 78 12.74 -7.53 5.67
CA MET A 78 11.47 -8.22 5.40
C MET A 78 10.81 -8.73 6.68
N ASP A 79 11.59 -9.12 7.69
CA ASP A 79 11.10 -9.49 9.02
C ASP A 79 10.41 -8.30 9.73
N VAL A 80 10.86 -7.07 9.50
CA VAL A 80 10.21 -5.85 10.01
C VAL A 80 8.86 -5.64 9.32
N VAL A 81 8.79 -5.80 8.01
CA VAL A 81 7.53 -5.70 7.24
C VAL A 81 6.50 -6.71 7.76
N GLU A 82 6.93 -7.93 8.04
CA GLU A 82 6.04 -8.99 8.56
C GLU A 82 5.53 -8.72 9.99
N ARG A 83 6.18 -7.85 10.75
CA ARG A 83 5.78 -7.45 12.10
C ARG A 83 4.82 -6.25 12.13
N PHE A 84 4.50 -5.63 11.01
CA PHE A 84 3.52 -4.55 10.97
C PHE A 84 2.16 -5.02 11.48
N TYR A 85 1.51 -4.17 12.26
CA TYR A 85 0.24 -4.52 12.91
C TYR A 85 -0.84 -4.89 11.88
N SER A 86 -1.39 -6.09 12.00
CA SER A 86 -2.36 -6.66 11.07
C SER A 86 -3.76 -6.88 11.66
N GLY A 87 -3.95 -6.51 12.94
CA GLY A 87 -5.16 -6.83 13.69
C GLY A 87 -6.44 -6.18 13.18
N TYR A 88 -6.33 -5.10 12.39
CA TYR A 88 -7.50 -4.47 11.78
C TYR A 88 -7.96 -5.14 10.47
N GLY A 89 -7.11 -5.97 9.85
CA GLY A 89 -7.42 -6.66 8.60
C GLY A 89 -7.48 -5.73 7.38
N GLU A 90 -8.26 -6.12 6.38
CA GLU A 90 -8.46 -5.35 5.15
C GLU A 90 -9.26 -4.06 5.41
N GLY A 91 -9.00 -3.04 4.62
CA GLY A 91 -9.73 -1.77 4.69
C GLY A 91 -11.21 -1.89 4.36
N ALA A 92 -12.01 -1.01 4.96
CA ALA A 92 -13.45 -0.95 4.66
C ALA A 92 -13.68 -0.52 3.19
N PRO A 93 -14.73 -1.03 2.52
CA PRO A 93 -15.82 -1.87 3.03
C PRO A 93 -15.53 -3.38 3.04
N SER A 94 -14.41 -3.82 2.46
CA SER A 94 -14.07 -5.26 2.34
C SER A 94 -13.69 -5.92 3.67
N GLY A 95 -13.28 -5.12 4.65
CA GLY A 95 -12.94 -5.54 6.01
C GLY A 95 -13.25 -4.47 7.05
N LYS A 96 -12.68 -4.64 8.26
CA LYS A 96 -12.88 -3.73 9.40
C LYS A 96 -11.75 -2.71 9.56
N GLY A 97 -10.79 -2.71 8.66
CA GLY A 97 -9.69 -1.75 8.65
C GLY A 97 -10.08 -0.35 8.19
N PRO A 98 -9.12 0.57 8.13
CA PRO A 98 -9.37 1.96 7.79
C PRO A 98 -10.04 2.14 6.44
N ASN A 99 -10.99 3.08 6.36
CA ASN A 99 -11.62 3.50 5.12
C ASN A 99 -10.69 4.44 4.35
N GLN A 100 -10.31 4.07 3.14
CA GLN A 100 -9.38 4.83 2.30
C GLN A 100 -9.84 6.26 2.03
N GLY A 101 -11.13 6.48 1.78
CA GLY A 101 -11.68 7.81 1.56
C GLY A 101 -11.59 8.71 2.79
N LEU A 102 -11.78 8.15 3.99
CA LEU A 102 -11.61 8.88 5.24
C LEU A 102 -10.14 9.19 5.53
N ILE A 103 -9.22 8.29 5.22
CA ILE A 103 -7.77 8.58 5.34
C ILE A 103 -7.43 9.77 4.43
N GLN A 104 -7.88 9.78 3.19
CA GLN A 104 -7.61 10.86 2.24
C GLN A 104 -8.15 12.21 2.69
N LYS A 105 -9.29 12.23 3.41
CA LYS A 105 -9.95 13.46 3.89
C LYS A 105 -9.42 13.95 5.22
N GLN A 106 -9.13 13.06 6.15
CA GLN A 106 -8.85 13.37 7.54
C GLN A 106 -7.43 12.95 7.99
N GLY A 107 -6.75 12.12 7.21
CA GLY A 107 -5.36 11.73 7.44
C GLY A 107 -5.12 11.10 8.81
N ASN A 108 -4.02 11.52 9.44
CA ASN A 108 -3.61 10.99 10.74
C ASN A 108 -4.64 11.20 11.84
N ALA A 109 -5.41 12.29 11.84
CA ALA A 109 -6.44 12.53 12.84
C ALA A 109 -7.47 11.39 12.90
N TYR A 110 -7.91 10.90 11.73
CA TYR A 110 -8.79 9.74 11.65
C TYR A 110 -8.10 8.45 12.12
N LEU A 111 -6.86 8.22 11.69
CA LEU A 111 -6.13 6.99 12.02
C LEU A 111 -5.77 6.93 13.51
N GLU A 112 -5.34 8.01 14.11
CA GLU A 112 -5.00 8.07 15.55
C GLU A 112 -6.23 7.86 16.43
N ALA A 113 -7.38 8.43 16.04
CA ALA A 113 -8.62 8.28 16.78
C ALA A 113 -9.23 6.87 16.69
N SER A 114 -9.23 6.27 15.49
CA SER A 114 -9.97 5.03 15.21
C SER A 114 -9.09 3.80 15.06
N PHE A 115 -7.81 3.97 14.73
CA PHE A 115 -6.87 2.88 14.44
C PHE A 115 -5.49 3.13 15.07
N PRO A 116 -5.41 3.35 16.40
CA PRO A 116 -4.17 3.79 17.06
C PRO A 116 -3.03 2.76 17.03
N LYS A 117 -3.31 1.50 16.72
CA LYS A 117 -2.30 0.42 16.65
C LYS A 117 -1.67 0.26 15.27
N LEU A 118 -2.10 1.05 14.26
CA LEU A 118 -1.50 0.95 12.93
C LEU A 118 -0.01 1.30 12.98
N SER A 119 0.78 0.47 12.32
CA SER A 119 2.17 0.79 12.02
C SER A 119 2.25 1.85 10.92
N TYR A 120 3.27 2.71 10.97
CA TYR A 120 3.47 3.75 9.97
C TYR A 120 4.95 4.04 9.74
N PHE A 121 5.28 4.61 8.60
CA PHE A 121 6.62 5.13 8.33
C PHE A 121 6.74 6.54 8.91
N SER A 122 7.74 6.76 9.76
CA SER A 122 8.07 8.10 10.25
C SER A 122 8.82 8.92 9.21
N LYS A 123 9.62 8.24 8.37
CA LYS A 123 10.43 8.86 7.32
C LYS A 123 10.73 7.85 6.21
N VAL A 124 10.67 8.33 4.97
CA VAL A 124 11.13 7.60 3.78
C VAL A 124 12.15 8.47 3.05
N VAL A 125 13.27 7.89 2.63
CA VAL A 125 14.30 8.57 1.86
C VAL A 125 14.65 7.78 0.61
N VAL A 126 14.96 8.47 -0.47
CA VAL A 126 15.52 7.91 -1.69
C VAL A 126 17.03 8.20 -1.68
N LYS A 127 17.82 7.16 -1.91
CA LYS A 127 19.29 7.27 -2.00
C LYS A 127 19.75 7.26 -3.44
#